data_91c2b90f88f8e2cafd923f5c4f3a9dda
#
_entry.id   91c2b90f88f8e2cafd923f5c4f3a9dda
#
_cell.length_a   1.000
_cell.length_b   1.000
_cell.length_c   1.000
_cell.angle_alpha   90.00
_cell.angle_beta   90.00
_cell.angle_gamma   90.00
#
_symmetry.space_group_name_H-M   'P 1'
#
loop_
_entity.id
_entity.type
_entity.pdbx_description
1 polymer ?
#
loop_
_entity_poly.entity_id
_entity_poly.type
_entity_poly.pdbx_seq_one_letter_code
_entity_poly.pdbx_strand_id
1 'polypeptide(L)'
;MKKQCISIIFIAVSGALITNFSKLLQGKKVAQMGFYTIYILFFAILSNAFIQTSSIAIDTLSKIFDFMKVLSPAYFICISFTKGAGLGTGYYQLALVMITVADGILLNFVIPGIKVYFWLQIANHLSEEDLFSKMADFVKDIISFVMKTMSIILMGINVVQGMVAPLAAEAKNSFLVKIGSSIPGIGNAISNVTSSVLLAGRLVKNAVGVTGIVVLVILCAAPLLKLWVSEFAYKGLAAVLQPVSDK
;
A
#
# COMPACT_ATOMS: atom_id res chain seq x y z
N MET A 1 19.09 -3.09 -8.44
CA MET A 1 18.50 -2.82 -9.76
C MET A 1 19.52 -2.90 -10.91
N LYS A 2 20.53 -1.99 -11.03
CA LYS A 2 21.50 -2.05 -12.15
C LYS A 2 22.15 -3.44 -12.34
N LYS A 3 22.65 -4.06 -11.26
CA LYS A 3 23.25 -5.41 -11.33
C LYS A 3 22.25 -6.47 -11.78
N GLN A 4 21.00 -6.42 -11.35
CA GLN A 4 19.96 -7.38 -11.75
C GLN A 4 19.61 -7.25 -13.24
N CYS A 5 19.40 -6.02 -13.73
CA CYS A 5 19.16 -5.78 -15.15
C CYS A 5 20.31 -6.28 -16.02
N ILE A 6 21.57 -6.00 -15.65
CA ILE A 6 22.76 -6.48 -16.36
C ILE A 6 22.80 -8.02 -16.35
N SER A 7 22.54 -8.66 -15.21
CA SER A 7 22.52 -10.13 -15.11
C SER A 7 21.45 -10.76 -15.99
N ILE A 8 20.24 -10.16 -16.04
CA ILE A 8 19.14 -10.64 -16.91
C ILE A 8 19.55 -10.55 -18.38
N ILE A 9 20.09 -9.41 -18.82
CA ILE A 9 20.55 -9.23 -20.21
C ILE A 9 21.66 -10.25 -20.53
N PHE A 10 22.65 -10.41 -19.65
CA PHE A 10 23.76 -11.34 -19.87
C PHE A 10 23.28 -12.79 -20.00
N ILE A 11 22.37 -13.23 -19.14
CA ILE A 11 21.81 -14.59 -19.20
C ILE A 11 20.97 -14.78 -20.47
N ALA A 12 20.17 -13.79 -20.85
CA ALA A 12 19.35 -13.87 -22.05
C ALA A 12 20.20 -13.96 -23.33
N VAL A 13 21.24 -13.13 -23.44
CA VAL A 13 22.16 -13.16 -24.56
C VAL A 13 22.93 -14.50 -24.60
N SER A 14 23.42 -14.96 -23.44
CA SER A 14 24.08 -16.28 -23.34
C SER A 14 23.11 -17.40 -23.73
N GLY A 15 21.84 -17.31 -23.34
CA GLY A 15 20.79 -18.24 -23.69
C GLY A 15 20.53 -18.31 -25.18
N ALA A 16 20.36 -17.17 -25.81
CA ALA A 16 20.19 -17.08 -27.25
C ALA A 16 21.37 -17.67 -28.04
N LEU A 17 22.59 -17.40 -27.57
CA LEU A 17 23.81 -17.98 -28.16
C LEU A 17 23.79 -19.50 -28.03
N ILE A 18 23.53 -20.06 -26.85
CA ILE A 18 23.50 -21.52 -26.62
C ILE A 18 22.40 -22.17 -27.47
N THR A 19 21.21 -21.58 -27.54
CA THR A 19 20.09 -22.11 -28.32
C THR A 19 20.40 -22.10 -29.82
N ASN A 20 21.01 -21.04 -30.35
CA ASN A 20 21.40 -20.95 -31.76
C ASN A 20 22.55 -21.88 -32.08
N PHE A 21 23.57 -22.01 -31.24
CA PHE A 21 24.67 -22.95 -31.42
C PHE A 21 24.19 -24.41 -31.38
N SER A 22 23.27 -24.71 -30.48
CA SER A 22 22.70 -26.05 -30.33
C SER A 22 21.87 -26.49 -31.53
N LYS A 23 21.17 -25.55 -32.21
CA LYS A 23 20.50 -25.82 -33.51
C LYS A 23 21.48 -26.19 -34.61
N LEU A 24 22.67 -25.56 -34.62
CA LEU A 24 23.75 -25.86 -35.58
C LEU A 24 24.41 -27.22 -35.33
N LEU A 25 24.49 -27.70 -34.11
CA LEU A 25 25.14 -28.94 -33.72
C LEU A 25 24.26 -30.20 -33.77
N GLN A 26 23.00 -30.10 -34.24
CA GLN A 26 22.00 -31.19 -34.33
C GLN A 26 21.77 -31.98 -33.02
N GLY A 27 22.21 -31.45 -31.89
CA GLY A 27 22.09 -32.09 -30.58
C GLY A 27 20.81 -31.70 -29.82
N LYS A 28 19.66 -32.28 -30.18
CA LYS A 28 18.38 -31.99 -29.48
C LYS A 28 18.47 -32.05 -27.94
N LYS A 29 19.23 -33.00 -27.38
CA LYS A 29 19.40 -33.16 -25.93
C LYS A 29 20.22 -32.02 -25.29
N VAL A 30 21.27 -31.53 -26.00
CA VAL A 30 22.13 -30.42 -25.53
C VAL A 30 21.34 -29.10 -25.54
N ALA A 31 20.51 -28.88 -26.58
CA ALA A 31 19.60 -27.73 -26.64
C ALA A 31 18.62 -27.71 -25.47
N GLN A 32 18.04 -28.84 -25.16
CA GLN A 32 17.06 -29.00 -24.10
C GLN A 32 17.70 -28.76 -22.71
N MET A 33 18.87 -29.33 -22.43
CA MET A 33 19.61 -29.06 -21.20
C MET A 33 20.02 -27.60 -21.06
N GLY A 34 20.48 -26.97 -22.14
CA GLY A 34 20.81 -25.55 -22.17
C GLY A 34 19.59 -24.67 -21.82
N PHE A 35 18.45 -24.99 -22.41
CA PHE A 35 17.18 -24.27 -22.12
C PHE A 35 16.80 -24.37 -20.65
N TYR A 36 16.79 -25.56 -20.05
CA TYR A 36 16.47 -25.73 -18.63
C TYR A 36 17.48 -24.99 -17.71
N THR A 37 18.76 -25.01 -18.03
CA THR A 37 19.77 -24.29 -17.23
C THR A 37 19.55 -22.78 -17.25
N ILE A 38 19.26 -22.22 -18.42
CA ILE A 38 18.97 -20.80 -18.57
C ILE A 38 17.69 -20.42 -17.83
N TYR A 39 16.68 -21.25 -17.96
CA TYR A 39 15.40 -21.05 -17.28
C TYR A 39 15.56 -21.02 -15.75
N ILE A 40 16.34 -21.94 -15.17
CA ILE A 40 16.63 -21.96 -13.72
C ILE A 40 17.37 -20.69 -13.30
N LEU A 41 18.29 -20.18 -14.11
CA LEU A 41 18.99 -18.92 -13.82
C LEU A 41 18.05 -17.72 -13.87
N PHE A 42 17.17 -17.63 -14.87
CA PHE A 42 16.12 -16.60 -14.92
C PHE A 42 15.20 -16.67 -13.72
N PHE A 43 14.74 -17.88 -13.37
CA PHE A 43 13.92 -18.12 -12.20
C PHE A 43 14.58 -17.60 -10.93
N ALA A 44 15.85 -17.90 -10.70
CA ALA A 44 16.58 -17.45 -9.51
C ALA A 44 16.69 -15.92 -9.44
N ILE A 45 16.95 -15.25 -10.57
CA ILE A 45 17.04 -13.79 -10.62
C ILE A 45 15.70 -13.12 -10.42
N LEU A 46 14.64 -13.60 -11.10
CA LEU A 46 13.28 -13.06 -10.95
C LEU A 46 12.76 -13.27 -9.54
N SER A 47 13.02 -14.43 -8.94
CA SER A 47 12.64 -14.71 -7.55
C SER A 47 13.31 -13.75 -6.57
N ASN A 48 14.62 -13.51 -6.73
CA ASN A 48 15.35 -12.55 -5.91
C ASN A 48 14.82 -11.11 -6.10
N ALA A 49 14.57 -10.72 -7.34
CA ALA A 49 13.99 -9.42 -7.66
C ALA A 49 12.61 -9.23 -7.02
N PHE A 50 11.76 -10.25 -7.08
CA PHE A 50 10.45 -10.25 -6.46
C PHE A 50 10.52 -10.18 -4.92
N ILE A 51 11.42 -10.95 -4.30
CA ILE A 51 11.62 -10.91 -2.84
C ILE A 51 12.05 -9.51 -2.39
N GLN A 52 12.99 -8.88 -3.11
CA GLN A 52 13.44 -7.51 -2.79
C GLN A 52 12.29 -6.49 -2.97
N THR A 53 11.52 -6.60 -4.04
CA THR A 53 10.37 -5.72 -4.29
C THR A 53 9.29 -5.89 -3.22
N SER A 54 8.98 -7.14 -2.85
CA SER A 54 8.04 -7.44 -1.76
C SER A 54 8.53 -6.91 -0.41
N SER A 55 9.83 -6.99 -0.13
CA SER A 55 10.42 -6.44 1.10
C SER A 55 10.27 -4.92 1.17
N ILE A 56 10.46 -4.20 0.06
CA ILE A 56 10.23 -2.75 -0.01
C ILE A 56 8.76 -2.42 0.30
N ALA A 57 7.82 -3.19 -0.26
CA ALA A 57 6.39 -2.99 0.00
C ALA A 57 6.03 -3.22 1.48
N ILE A 58 6.51 -4.32 2.06
CA ILE A 58 6.27 -4.67 3.48
C ILE A 58 6.83 -3.59 4.40
N ASP A 59 8.10 -3.21 4.22
CA ASP A 59 8.77 -2.18 5.04
C ASP A 59 8.05 -0.82 4.94
N THR A 60 7.58 -0.48 3.75
CA THR A 60 6.81 0.75 3.52
C THR A 60 5.47 0.73 4.23
N LEU A 61 4.70 -0.36 4.07
CA LEU A 61 3.40 -0.51 4.74
C LEU A 61 3.55 -0.49 6.25
N SER A 62 4.52 -1.21 6.81
CA SER A 62 4.79 -1.20 8.25
C SER A 62 5.09 0.22 8.75
N LYS A 63 5.95 0.98 8.06
CA LYS A 63 6.25 2.38 8.43
C LYS A 63 5.03 3.29 8.36
N ILE A 64 4.16 3.10 7.35
CA ILE A 64 2.91 3.86 7.23
C ILE A 64 1.99 3.57 8.42
N PHE A 65 1.78 2.29 8.75
CA PHE A 65 0.91 1.89 9.86
C PHE A 65 1.47 2.33 11.21
N ASP A 66 2.77 2.20 11.44
CA ASP A 66 3.42 2.67 12.66
C ASP A 66 3.29 4.18 12.81
N PHE A 67 3.53 4.93 11.74
CA PHE A 67 3.32 6.37 11.72
C PHE A 67 1.86 6.75 12.02
N MET A 68 0.88 6.07 11.40
CA MET A 68 -0.53 6.32 11.65
C MET A 68 -0.94 5.99 13.10
N LYS A 69 -0.41 4.91 13.69
CA LYS A 69 -0.64 4.56 15.09
C LYS A 69 -0.09 5.63 16.04
N VAL A 70 1.07 6.21 15.73
CA VAL A 70 1.68 7.29 16.54
C VAL A 70 0.96 8.64 16.32
N LEU A 71 0.57 8.96 15.10
CA LEU A 71 -0.12 10.22 14.77
C LEU A 71 -1.54 10.26 15.35
N SER A 72 -2.23 9.12 15.38
CA SER A 72 -3.64 9.04 15.78
C SER A 72 -3.92 9.67 17.15
N PRO A 73 -3.23 9.34 18.25
CA PRO A 73 -3.54 9.92 19.55
C PRO A 73 -3.39 11.45 19.55
N ALA A 74 -2.33 11.99 18.95
CA ALA A 74 -2.11 13.44 18.87
C ALA A 74 -3.23 14.14 18.10
N TYR A 75 -3.63 13.59 16.96
CA TYR A 75 -4.71 14.14 16.13
C TYR A 75 -6.07 14.10 16.84
N PHE A 76 -6.38 13.00 17.53
CA PHE A 76 -7.67 12.85 18.21
C PHE A 76 -7.76 13.60 19.53
N ILE A 77 -6.64 13.87 20.21
CA ILE A 77 -6.59 14.84 21.30
C ILE A 77 -7.06 16.23 20.80
N CYS A 78 -6.54 16.69 19.66
CA CYS A 78 -6.96 17.94 19.04
C CYS A 78 -8.45 17.95 18.65
N ILE A 79 -8.99 16.81 18.19
CA ILE A 79 -10.43 16.66 17.95
C ILE A 79 -11.24 16.78 19.24
N SER A 80 -10.78 16.16 20.31
CA SER A 80 -11.44 16.22 21.63
C SER A 80 -11.58 17.64 22.15
N PHE A 81 -10.57 18.48 21.96
CA PHE A 81 -10.64 19.91 22.30
C PHE A 81 -11.68 20.68 21.49
N THR A 82 -11.85 20.32 20.20
CA THR A 82 -12.75 21.05 19.30
C THR A 82 -14.18 20.55 19.29
N LYS A 83 -14.39 19.23 19.41
CA LYS A 83 -15.69 18.56 19.28
C LYS A 83 -16.18 17.92 20.59
N GLY A 84 -15.35 17.88 21.63
CA GLY A 84 -15.61 17.27 22.94
C GLY A 84 -14.98 15.88 23.11
N ALA A 85 -14.64 15.58 24.35
CA ALA A 85 -13.88 14.40 24.73
C ALA A 85 -14.53 13.09 24.26
N GLY A 86 -15.85 12.92 24.41
CA GLY A 86 -16.54 11.70 24.02
C GLY A 86 -16.45 11.39 22.52
N LEU A 87 -16.61 12.41 21.67
CA LEU A 87 -16.48 12.24 20.22
C LEU A 87 -15.02 11.98 19.81
N GLY A 88 -14.06 12.70 20.40
CA GLY A 88 -12.64 12.48 20.13
C GLY A 88 -12.21 11.06 20.48
N THR A 89 -12.62 10.52 21.62
CA THR A 89 -12.30 9.15 22.03
C THR A 89 -12.94 8.12 21.11
N GLY A 90 -14.21 8.30 20.72
CA GLY A 90 -14.90 7.39 19.80
C GLY A 90 -14.21 7.34 18.42
N TYR A 91 -13.86 8.49 17.85
CA TYR A 91 -13.12 8.54 16.60
C TYR A 91 -11.73 7.92 16.70
N TYR A 92 -11.03 8.11 17.83
CA TYR A 92 -9.72 7.50 18.07
C TYR A 92 -9.81 5.97 18.08
N GLN A 93 -10.75 5.42 18.86
CA GLN A 93 -10.93 3.97 18.92
C GLN A 93 -11.27 3.37 17.56
N LEU A 94 -12.18 3.99 16.82
CA LEU A 94 -12.56 3.55 15.48
C LEU A 94 -11.35 3.60 14.52
N ALA A 95 -10.56 4.69 14.55
CA ALA A 95 -9.37 4.81 13.72
C ALA A 95 -8.32 3.76 14.05
N LEU A 96 -8.06 3.46 15.33
CA LEU A 96 -7.13 2.42 15.74
C LEU A 96 -7.58 1.04 15.26
N VAL A 97 -8.86 0.72 15.40
CA VAL A 97 -9.41 -0.55 14.89
C VAL A 97 -9.21 -0.63 13.38
N MET A 98 -9.54 0.43 12.64
CA MET A 98 -9.37 0.45 11.19
C MET A 98 -7.90 0.29 10.76
N ILE A 99 -6.99 1.00 11.40
CA ILE A 99 -5.54 0.89 11.13
C ILE A 99 -5.07 -0.53 11.40
N THR A 100 -5.48 -1.14 12.53
CA THR A 100 -5.06 -2.49 12.92
C THR A 100 -5.63 -3.55 11.97
N VAL A 101 -6.90 -3.43 11.58
CA VAL A 101 -7.53 -4.34 10.61
C VAL A 101 -6.87 -4.21 9.24
N ALA A 102 -6.62 -2.97 8.79
CA ALA A 102 -5.94 -2.73 7.52
C ALA A 102 -4.51 -3.30 7.51
N ASP A 103 -3.74 -3.06 8.58
CA ASP A 103 -2.41 -3.63 8.80
C ASP A 103 -2.45 -5.17 8.72
N GLY A 104 -3.34 -5.80 9.48
CA GLY A 104 -3.51 -7.25 9.51
C GLY A 104 -3.87 -7.84 8.14
N ILE A 105 -4.85 -7.24 7.44
CA ILE A 105 -5.27 -7.72 6.11
C ILE A 105 -4.15 -7.54 5.08
N LEU A 106 -3.50 -6.39 5.04
CA LEU A 106 -2.47 -6.13 4.04
C LEU A 106 -1.21 -6.95 4.27
N LEU A 107 -0.68 -6.99 5.48
CA LEU A 107 0.58 -7.67 5.76
C LEU A 107 0.44 -9.19 5.87
N ASN A 108 -0.67 -9.69 6.45
CA ASN A 108 -0.82 -11.13 6.72
C ASN A 108 -1.66 -11.88 5.70
N PHE A 109 -2.41 -11.17 4.84
CA PHE A 109 -3.25 -11.81 3.84
C PHE A 109 -2.87 -11.39 2.41
N VAL A 110 -2.86 -10.10 2.10
CA VAL A 110 -2.63 -9.60 0.73
C VAL A 110 -1.20 -9.87 0.28
N ILE A 111 -0.20 -9.52 1.08
CA ILE A 111 1.21 -9.73 0.71
C ILE A 111 1.56 -11.22 0.54
N PRO A 112 1.19 -12.13 1.46
CA PRO A 112 1.36 -13.57 1.22
C PRO A 112 0.59 -14.07 -0.01
N GLY A 113 -0.63 -13.58 -0.23
CA GLY A 113 -1.40 -13.90 -1.43
C GLY A 113 -0.68 -13.51 -2.73
N ILE A 114 -0.09 -12.32 -2.78
CA ILE A 114 0.72 -11.87 -3.93
C ILE A 114 1.94 -12.79 -4.13
N LYS A 115 2.59 -13.25 -3.04
CA LYS A 115 3.70 -14.20 -3.14
C LYS A 115 3.24 -15.53 -3.72
N VAL A 116 2.10 -16.06 -3.26
CA VAL A 116 1.51 -17.30 -3.80
C VAL A 116 1.18 -17.13 -5.28
N TYR A 117 0.53 -16.02 -5.66
CA TYR A 117 0.24 -15.71 -7.06
C TYR A 117 1.50 -15.71 -7.93
N PHE A 118 2.57 -15.07 -7.46
CA PHE A 118 3.84 -15.02 -8.16
C PHE A 118 4.43 -16.42 -8.38
N TRP A 119 4.44 -17.27 -7.35
CA TRP A 119 4.95 -18.64 -7.46
C TRP A 119 4.10 -19.51 -8.39
N LEU A 120 2.76 -19.36 -8.36
CA LEU A 120 1.86 -20.05 -9.28
C LEU A 120 2.09 -19.64 -10.73
N GLN A 121 2.30 -18.34 -11.00
CA GLN A 121 2.61 -17.85 -12.33
C GLN A 121 3.92 -18.42 -12.89
N ILE A 122 4.95 -18.48 -12.05
CA ILE A 122 6.22 -19.09 -12.46
C ILE A 122 6.06 -20.60 -12.69
N ALA A 123 5.37 -21.30 -11.79
CA ALA A 123 5.11 -22.73 -11.96
C ALA A 123 4.32 -23.03 -13.24
N ASN A 124 3.36 -22.16 -13.59
CA ASN A 124 2.58 -22.29 -14.82
C ASN A 124 3.45 -22.12 -16.08
N HIS A 125 4.42 -21.20 -16.06
CA HIS A 125 5.36 -21.04 -17.18
C HIS A 125 6.38 -22.18 -17.30
N LEU A 126 6.57 -22.98 -16.25
CA LEU A 126 7.42 -24.20 -16.27
C LEU A 126 6.68 -25.40 -16.83
N SER A 127 5.37 -25.42 -16.72
CA SER A 127 4.52 -26.51 -17.19
C SER A 127 4.21 -26.34 -18.68
N GLU A 128 4.38 -27.36 -19.46
CA GLU A 128 3.95 -27.38 -20.87
C GLU A 128 2.41 -27.37 -20.99
N GLU A 129 1.71 -27.77 -19.92
CA GLU A 129 0.26 -27.70 -19.79
C GLU A 129 -0.09 -26.58 -18.81
N ASP A 130 -1.10 -25.75 -19.14
CA ASP A 130 -1.58 -24.61 -18.33
C ASP A 130 -2.27 -25.06 -17.02
N LEU A 131 -1.60 -25.88 -16.21
CA LEU A 131 -2.16 -26.53 -15.03
C LEU A 131 -2.49 -25.54 -13.89
N PHE A 132 -1.69 -24.50 -13.76
CA PHE A 132 -1.79 -23.55 -12.62
C PHE A 132 -2.45 -22.22 -12.98
N SER A 133 -2.78 -21.98 -14.24
CA SER A 133 -3.39 -20.72 -14.72
C SER A 133 -4.67 -20.39 -13.95
N LYS A 134 -5.62 -21.33 -13.87
CA LYS A 134 -6.90 -21.11 -13.15
C LYS A 134 -6.71 -20.86 -11.65
N MET A 135 -5.74 -21.52 -11.01
CA MET A 135 -5.41 -21.28 -9.60
C MET A 135 -4.81 -19.89 -9.40
N ALA A 136 -3.92 -19.47 -10.29
CA ALA A 136 -3.32 -18.15 -10.25
C ALA A 136 -4.39 -17.05 -10.43
N ASP A 137 -5.29 -17.20 -11.40
CA ASP A 137 -6.41 -16.28 -11.61
C ASP A 137 -7.33 -16.21 -10.38
N PHE A 138 -7.67 -17.34 -9.78
CA PHE A 138 -8.48 -17.41 -8.57
C PHE A 138 -7.83 -16.64 -7.40
N VAL A 139 -6.52 -16.83 -7.16
CA VAL A 139 -5.79 -16.10 -6.12
C VAL A 139 -5.77 -14.60 -6.40
N LYS A 140 -5.55 -14.19 -7.65
CA LYS A 140 -5.59 -12.81 -8.09
C LYS A 140 -6.96 -12.17 -7.86
N ASP A 141 -8.03 -12.89 -8.17
CA ASP A 141 -9.40 -12.40 -7.99
C ASP A 141 -9.75 -12.22 -6.52
N ILE A 142 -9.35 -13.16 -5.65
CA ILE A 142 -9.50 -13.02 -4.20
C ILE A 142 -8.76 -11.78 -3.68
N ILE A 143 -7.49 -11.61 -4.05
CA ILE A 143 -6.71 -10.43 -3.64
C ILE A 143 -7.39 -9.14 -4.10
N SER A 144 -7.81 -9.10 -5.36
CA SER A 144 -8.51 -7.95 -5.95
C SER A 144 -9.82 -7.65 -5.25
N PHE A 145 -10.60 -8.68 -4.91
CA PHE A 145 -11.85 -8.56 -4.17
C PHE A 145 -11.60 -7.98 -2.77
N VAL A 146 -10.64 -8.53 -2.03
CA VAL A 146 -10.27 -8.06 -0.68
C VAL A 146 -9.82 -6.59 -0.72
N MET A 147 -8.96 -6.22 -1.66
CA MET A 147 -8.46 -4.85 -1.82
C MET A 147 -9.59 -3.86 -2.16
N LYS A 148 -10.49 -4.23 -3.08
CA LYS A 148 -11.65 -3.40 -3.45
C LYS A 148 -12.60 -3.23 -2.28
N THR A 149 -12.97 -4.32 -1.60
CA THR A 149 -13.89 -4.30 -0.46
C THR A 149 -13.33 -3.47 0.67
N MET A 150 -12.05 -3.63 1.01
CA MET A 150 -11.36 -2.83 2.01
C MET A 150 -11.36 -1.35 1.66
N SER A 151 -11.10 -0.99 0.41
CA SER A 151 -11.13 0.40 -0.06
C SER A 151 -12.53 1.01 0.07
N ILE A 152 -13.58 0.25 -0.29
CA ILE A 152 -14.98 0.70 -0.16
C ILE A 152 -15.35 0.91 1.31
N ILE A 153 -14.98 -0.01 2.20
CA ILE A 153 -15.25 0.11 3.64
C ILE A 153 -14.55 1.34 4.22
N LEU A 154 -13.26 1.55 3.90
CA LEU A 154 -12.49 2.70 4.37
C LEU A 154 -13.09 4.02 3.88
N MET A 155 -13.50 4.11 2.62
CA MET A 155 -14.18 5.29 2.07
C MET A 155 -15.55 5.51 2.71
N GLY A 156 -16.35 4.46 2.85
CA GLY A 156 -17.69 4.53 3.44
C GLY A 156 -17.68 5.06 4.87
N ILE A 157 -16.75 4.58 5.70
CA ILE A 157 -16.61 5.06 7.08
C ILE A 157 -16.23 6.54 7.13
N ASN A 158 -15.33 7.01 6.23
CA ASN A 158 -14.99 8.43 6.13
C ASN A 158 -16.19 9.30 5.77
N VAL A 159 -17.06 8.83 4.87
CA VAL A 159 -18.31 9.53 4.53
C VAL A 159 -19.23 9.62 5.73
N VAL A 160 -19.46 8.52 6.44
CA VAL A 160 -20.31 8.50 7.65
C VAL A 160 -19.75 9.43 8.73
N GLN A 161 -18.45 9.41 8.98
CA GLN A 161 -17.81 10.33 9.93
C GLN A 161 -17.99 11.79 9.52
N GLY A 162 -17.88 12.10 8.23
CA GLY A 162 -18.11 13.44 7.69
C GLY A 162 -19.54 13.93 7.91
N MET A 163 -20.52 13.04 7.83
CA MET A 163 -21.94 13.39 8.05
C MET A 163 -22.30 13.54 9.54
N VAL A 164 -21.74 12.71 10.41
CA VAL A 164 -22.05 12.74 11.86
C VAL A 164 -21.33 13.90 12.57
N ALA A 165 -20.15 14.27 12.11
CA ALA A 165 -19.33 15.30 12.76
C ALA A 165 -20.01 16.69 12.88
N PRO A 166 -20.69 17.26 11.86
CA PRO A 166 -21.37 18.55 11.98
C PRO A 166 -22.56 18.48 12.94
N LEU A 167 -23.38 17.43 12.87
CA LEU A 167 -24.58 17.26 13.73
C LEU A 167 -24.21 17.24 15.22
N ALA A 168 -23.15 16.54 15.59
CA ALA A 168 -22.68 16.47 16.96
C ALA A 168 -22.05 17.80 17.43
N ALA A 169 -21.43 18.57 16.53
CA ALA A 169 -20.86 19.88 16.84
C ALA A 169 -21.95 20.95 17.08
N GLU A 170 -23.03 20.92 16.29
CA GLU A 170 -24.18 21.85 16.47
C GLU A 170 -24.91 21.61 17.79
N ALA A 171 -25.15 20.36 18.14
CA ALA A 171 -25.80 20.00 19.40
C ALA A 171 -25.02 20.53 20.62
N LYS A 172 -23.69 20.45 20.61
CA LYS A 172 -22.82 20.93 21.69
C LYS A 172 -22.71 22.44 21.75
N ASN A 173 -22.55 23.11 20.61
CA ASN A 173 -22.45 24.57 20.56
C ASN A 173 -23.74 25.23 21.07
N SER A 174 -24.88 24.68 20.72
CA SER A 174 -26.19 25.17 21.20
C SER A 174 -26.31 25.07 22.72
N PHE A 175 -25.77 24.02 23.34
CA PHE A 175 -25.81 23.83 24.79
C PHE A 175 -24.83 24.78 25.53
N LEU A 176 -23.59 24.93 25.06
CA LEU A 176 -22.60 25.83 25.68
C LEU A 176 -22.98 27.30 25.55
N VAL A 177 -23.51 27.70 24.39
CA VAL A 177 -24.00 29.07 24.15
C VAL A 177 -25.18 29.38 25.04
N LYS A 178 -26.15 28.45 25.22
CA LYS A 178 -27.30 28.63 26.12
C LYS A 178 -26.89 28.80 27.59
N ILE A 179 -25.90 28.03 28.08
CA ILE A 179 -25.40 28.17 29.46
C ILE A 179 -24.63 29.48 29.63
N GLY A 180 -23.77 29.86 28.68
CA GLY A 180 -22.98 31.09 28.74
C GLY A 180 -23.86 32.36 28.69
N SER A 181 -24.94 32.35 27.91
CA SER A 181 -25.87 33.49 27.79
C SER A 181 -26.82 33.66 28.97
N SER A 182 -26.92 32.66 29.86
CA SER A 182 -27.79 32.72 31.03
C SER A 182 -27.27 33.52 32.19
N ILE A 183 -25.98 34.00 32.16
CA ILE A 183 -25.36 34.78 33.22
C ILE A 183 -25.15 36.23 32.72
N PRO A 184 -25.97 37.21 33.16
CA PRO A 184 -25.83 38.58 32.72
C PRO A 184 -24.50 39.20 33.23
N GLY A 185 -23.74 39.81 32.33
CA GLY A 185 -22.47 40.52 32.60
C GLY A 185 -21.18 39.73 32.41
N ILE A 186 -21.19 38.40 32.54
CA ILE A 186 -19.99 37.55 32.39
C ILE A 186 -20.04 36.68 31.11
N GLY A 187 -21.23 36.49 30.55
CA GLY A 187 -21.47 35.62 29.41
C GLY A 187 -20.65 35.94 28.17
N ASN A 188 -20.42 37.23 27.87
CA ASN A 188 -19.63 37.66 26.73
C ASN A 188 -18.12 37.35 26.91
N ALA A 189 -17.58 37.51 28.11
CA ALA A 189 -16.19 37.22 28.42
C ALA A 189 -15.91 35.69 28.31
N ILE A 190 -16.81 34.88 28.90
CA ILE A 190 -16.72 33.39 28.81
C ILE A 190 -16.85 32.92 27.36
N SER A 191 -17.81 33.50 26.60
CA SER A 191 -18.03 33.18 25.20
C SER A 191 -16.77 33.48 24.33
N ASN A 192 -16.14 34.65 24.56
CA ASN A 192 -14.94 35.06 23.82
C ASN A 192 -13.75 34.16 24.13
N VAL A 193 -13.52 33.84 25.41
CA VAL A 193 -12.44 32.90 25.80
C VAL A 193 -12.68 31.53 25.24
N THR A 194 -13.90 31.01 25.35
CA THR A 194 -14.27 29.69 24.79
C THR A 194 -14.08 29.65 23.27
N SER A 195 -14.49 30.71 22.57
CA SER A 195 -14.33 30.82 21.11
C SER A 195 -12.85 30.86 20.71
N SER A 196 -12.03 31.57 21.46
CA SER A 196 -10.57 31.66 21.22
C SER A 196 -9.88 30.31 21.44
N VAL A 197 -10.23 29.58 22.49
CA VAL A 197 -9.71 28.22 22.75
C VAL A 197 -10.14 27.23 21.66
N LEU A 198 -11.40 27.29 21.23
CA LEU A 198 -11.91 26.45 20.14
C LEU A 198 -11.23 26.77 18.81
N LEU A 199 -10.97 28.04 18.52
CA LEU A 199 -10.24 28.47 17.33
C LEU A 199 -8.82 27.95 17.34
N ALA A 200 -8.10 28.13 18.46
CA ALA A 200 -6.75 27.59 18.65
C ALA A 200 -6.70 26.06 18.46
N GLY A 201 -7.66 25.34 19.06
CA GLY A 201 -7.78 23.88 18.86
C GLY A 201 -8.02 23.48 17.41
N ARG A 202 -8.82 24.24 16.65
CA ARG A 202 -9.03 24.01 15.21
C ARG A 202 -7.75 24.23 14.40
N LEU A 203 -7.00 25.28 14.70
CA LEU A 203 -5.73 25.57 14.03
C LEU A 203 -4.71 24.46 14.28
N VAL A 204 -4.54 24.03 15.52
CA VAL A 204 -3.62 22.93 15.87
C VAL A 204 -4.05 21.63 15.20
N LYS A 205 -5.33 21.28 15.24
CA LYS A 205 -5.86 20.10 14.56
C LYS A 205 -5.55 20.12 13.06
N ASN A 206 -5.79 21.25 12.39
CA ASN A 206 -5.53 21.38 10.96
C ASN A 206 -4.04 21.28 10.67
N ALA A 207 -3.18 21.92 11.48
CA ALA A 207 -1.73 21.83 11.34
C ALA A 207 -1.24 20.38 11.48
N VAL A 208 -1.66 19.66 12.52
CA VAL A 208 -1.31 18.23 12.72
C VAL A 208 -1.82 17.37 11.56
N GLY A 209 -3.04 17.61 11.07
CA GLY A 209 -3.61 16.89 9.94
C GLY A 209 -2.82 17.10 8.65
N VAL A 210 -2.53 18.35 8.30
CA VAL A 210 -1.74 18.68 7.09
C VAL A 210 -0.33 18.11 7.19
N THR A 211 0.33 18.28 8.32
CA THR A 211 1.68 17.72 8.55
C THR A 211 1.66 16.18 8.43
N GLY A 212 0.64 15.53 8.99
CA GLY A 212 0.46 14.08 8.87
C GLY A 212 0.35 13.63 7.42
N ILE A 213 -0.46 14.31 6.60
CA ILE A 213 -0.60 14.01 5.17
C ILE A 213 0.73 14.21 4.43
N VAL A 214 1.43 15.32 4.68
CA VAL A 214 2.73 15.61 4.04
C VAL A 214 3.74 14.52 4.37
N VAL A 215 3.84 14.09 5.63
CA VAL A 215 4.74 13.01 6.04
C VAL A 215 4.35 11.69 5.37
N LEU A 216 3.06 11.33 5.29
CA LEU A 216 2.59 10.13 4.59
C LEU A 216 2.96 10.16 3.11
N VAL A 217 2.77 11.29 2.43
CA VAL A 217 3.15 11.44 1.02
C VAL A 217 4.65 11.24 0.84
N ILE A 218 5.48 11.80 1.70
CA ILE A 218 6.95 11.62 1.65
C ILE A 218 7.33 10.17 1.91
N LEU A 219 6.73 9.51 2.89
CA LEU A 219 6.97 8.09 3.20
C LEU A 219 6.61 7.18 2.03
N CYS A 220 5.54 7.51 1.30
CA CYS A 220 5.09 6.72 0.15
C CYS A 220 5.87 7.05 -1.13
N ALA A 221 6.28 8.28 -1.35
CA ALA A 221 6.86 8.74 -2.61
C ALA A 221 8.12 7.96 -3.01
N ALA A 222 9.08 7.82 -2.09
CA ALA A 222 10.33 7.15 -2.38
C ALA A 222 10.18 5.65 -2.75
N PRO A 223 9.41 4.83 -1.98
CA PRO A 223 9.19 3.44 -2.36
C PRO A 223 8.32 3.28 -3.62
N LEU A 224 7.30 4.12 -3.82
CA LEU A 224 6.50 4.10 -5.04
C LEU A 224 7.35 4.38 -6.28
N LEU A 225 8.22 5.38 -6.24
CA LEU A 225 9.16 5.65 -7.33
C LEU A 225 10.10 4.47 -7.59
N LYS A 226 10.60 3.81 -6.53
CA LYS A 226 11.43 2.61 -6.69
C LYS A 226 10.68 1.46 -7.36
N LEU A 227 9.43 1.22 -6.95
CA LEU A 227 8.58 0.19 -7.55
C LEU A 227 8.26 0.50 -9.02
N TRP A 228 7.90 1.72 -9.34
CA TRP A 228 7.66 2.17 -10.71
C TRP A 228 8.88 2.01 -11.60
N VAL A 229 10.03 2.50 -11.16
CA VAL A 229 11.28 2.35 -11.93
C VAL A 229 11.63 0.88 -12.12
N SER A 230 11.38 0.01 -11.12
CA SER A 230 11.56 -1.44 -11.26
C SER A 230 10.62 -2.03 -12.30
N GLU A 231 9.35 -1.67 -12.29
CA GLU A 231 8.35 -2.13 -13.25
C GLU A 231 8.72 -1.74 -14.69
N PHE A 232 9.08 -0.47 -14.91
CA PHE A 232 9.51 -0.01 -16.23
C PHE A 232 10.80 -0.70 -16.69
N ALA A 233 11.75 -0.91 -15.79
CA ALA A 233 12.98 -1.62 -16.12
C ALA A 233 12.71 -3.07 -16.56
N TYR A 234 11.84 -3.80 -15.85
CA TYR A 234 11.49 -5.17 -16.23
C TYR A 234 10.65 -5.24 -17.50
N LYS A 235 9.70 -4.33 -17.70
CA LYS A 235 8.95 -4.22 -18.96
C LYS A 235 9.86 -3.91 -20.15
N GLY A 236 10.80 -2.98 -19.98
CA GLY A 236 11.78 -2.66 -21.01
C GLY A 236 12.69 -3.84 -21.34
N LEU A 237 13.17 -4.58 -20.33
CA LEU A 237 13.93 -5.81 -20.53
C LEU A 237 13.11 -6.88 -21.28
N ALA A 238 11.87 -7.09 -20.90
CA ALA A 238 10.99 -8.04 -21.59
C ALA A 238 10.82 -7.68 -23.07
N ALA A 239 10.60 -6.40 -23.39
CA ALA A 239 10.46 -5.93 -24.77
C ALA A 239 11.77 -6.11 -25.60
N VAL A 240 12.93 -5.89 -25.00
CA VAL A 240 14.23 -6.09 -25.66
C VAL A 240 14.53 -7.57 -25.89
N LEU A 241 14.06 -8.44 -24.98
CA LEU A 241 14.30 -9.88 -25.04
C LEU A 241 13.31 -10.63 -25.94
N GLN A 242 12.13 -10.06 -26.19
CA GLN A 242 11.10 -10.68 -27.01
C GLN A 242 11.61 -11.14 -28.39
N PRO A 243 12.32 -10.33 -29.20
CA PRO A 243 12.81 -10.79 -30.51
C PRO A 243 13.88 -11.88 -30.42
N VAL A 244 14.45 -12.11 -29.25
CA VAL A 244 15.45 -13.16 -29.00
C VAL A 244 14.79 -14.46 -28.52
N SER A 245 13.61 -14.35 -27.89
CA SER A 245 12.85 -15.48 -27.33
C SER A 245 11.84 -16.10 -28.31
N ASP A 246 11.30 -15.31 -29.26
CA ASP A 246 10.27 -15.73 -30.22
C ASP A 246 10.83 -16.52 -31.43
N LYS A 247 11.97 -17.14 -31.30
CA LYS A 247 12.55 -18.08 -32.26
C LYS A 247 12.98 -19.36 -31.55
#